data_9ea5ddb449a6fa8772c99513d3f6a4b9
#
_entry.id   9ea5ddb449a6fa8772c99513d3f6a4b9
#
_cell.length_a   1.000
_cell.length_b   1.000
_cell.length_c   1.000
_cell.angle_alpha   90.00
_cell.angle_beta   90.00
_cell.angle_gamma   90.00
#
_symmetry.space_group_name_H-M   'P 1'
#
loop_
_entity.id
_entity.type
_entity.pdbx_description
1 polymer ?
#
loop_
_entity_poly.entity_id
_entity_poly.type
_entity_poly.pdbx_seq_one_letter_code
_entity_poly.pdbx_strand_id
1 'polypeptide(L)'
;MKKVTDMTTGSPFKNIFLFAVPMAIGFMLQELYALGDTLIVSWSRNANAATGINLTGSMNFLIVGFVQGFSAGFGIVLSQFVGARDDKKMRNSVATSLVLSVTIAALMSVISVLAARPVLELLSTDEKYICYSESYIKVIFGGIIFNMLYNLSDQFLRAMGDSKTPLYILIMCAVLNIGLNSLMFVIPSLTVAWAAWATIISQCISAIVGFTVLFVKFPVLRLKKSDFRFTAKFAGFHLSMGFPMALQFVVTASGCMIAQKAVNDLNDPVLSMAQANASKIDNIFGAILRGAGLAMATYVGQNYGAKRFDRIDEGYKKGFLVGLVYFVISVALYVGLSGPLARLLLPANKIDGDAGTVYRLAFKYNCIQAAFYYPLFCILYARSALQAIGRSGLSVLGGVVEFTMRTTAANTIAVWFGYNGVCFSNPMAWVGGAIFFLIAFPLALKKLVKSYGGKAVALPDLSTSRPVIAEDKENSEPAEPAPVIRWDEPTVKTGGEEDINEEIETDEKLAAAEDEFPKQ
;
A
#
# COMPACT_ATOMS: atom_id res chain seq x y z
N MET A 1 5.46 -18.81 23.99
CA MET A 1 4.95 -17.87 22.98
C MET A 1 6.11 -17.31 22.16
N LYS A 2 6.07 -17.34 20.81
CA LYS A 2 7.15 -16.78 19.98
C LYS A 2 7.20 -15.26 20.16
N LYS A 3 8.39 -14.72 20.40
CA LYS A 3 8.67 -13.34 20.74
C LYS A 3 8.15 -12.39 19.67
N VAL A 4 7.22 -11.50 20.03
CA VAL A 4 6.76 -10.36 19.18
C VAL A 4 7.88 -9.32 19.15
N THR A 5 8.06 -8.63 18.04
CA THR A 5 9.13 -7.64 17.89
C THR A 5 8.65 -6.28 18.42
N ASP A 6 9.22 -5.83 19.54
CA ASP A 6 9.06 -4.46 20.01
C ASP A 6 10.02 -3.55 19.20
N MET A 7 9.45 -2.65 18.39
CA MET A 7 10.23 -1.75 17.54
C MET A 7 10.85 -0.59 18.30
N THR A 8 10.43 -0.37 19.55
CA THR A 8 10.95 0.73 20.38
C THR A 8 12.26 0.39 21.08
N THR A 9 12.69 -0.88 21.04
CA THR A 9 13.91 -1.39 21.69
C THR A 9 14.84 -2.08 20.70
N GLY A 10 16.09 -2.34 21.08
CA GLY A 10 17.07 -3.06 20.27
C GLY A 10 17.61 -2.27 19.07
N SER A 11 18.35 -2.95 18.18
CA SER A 11 18.96 -2.33 16.99
C SER A 11 17.93 -1.99 15.93
N PRO A 12 17.83 -0.74 15.46
CA PRO A 12 16.92 -0.34 14.39
C PRO A 12 17.10 -1.15 13.09
N PHE A 13 18.35 -1.35 12.67
CA PHE A 13 18.69 -2.15 11.49
C PHE A 13 18.12 -3.56 11.59
N LYS A 14 18.41 -4.27 12.71
CA LYS A 14 17.96 -5.65 12.91
C LYS A 14 16.43 -5.74 12.97
N ASN A 15 15.78 -4.80 13.66
CA ASN A 15 14.33 -4.76 13.76
C ASN A 15 13.67 -4.58 12.40
N ILE A 16 14.09 -3.58 11.61
CA ILE A 16 13.52 -3.29 10.29
C ILE A 16 13.81 -4.46 9.34
N PHE A 17 15.07 -4.93 9.29
CA PHE A 17 15.48 -6.00 8.36
C PHE A 17 14.72 -7.31 8.62
N LEU A 18 14.78 -7.83 9.85
CA LEU A 18 14.15 -9.12 10.18
C LEU A 18 12.61 -9.06 10.14
N PHE A 19 12.02 -7.90 10.39
CA PHE A 19 10.58 -7.71 10.27
C PHE A 19 10.14 -7.64 8.80
N ALA A 20 10.95 -7.06 7.94
CA ALA A 20 10.67 -6.94 6.51
C ALA A 20 10.73 -8.29 5.76
N VAL A 21 11.57 -9.26 6.19
CA VAL A 21 11.74 -10.55 5.50
C VAL A 21 10.41 -11.32 5.33
N PRO A 22 9.63 -11.60 6.40
CA PRO A 22 8.35 -12.30 6.22
C PRO A 22 7.36 -11.51 5.37
N MET A 23 7.42 -10.17 5.41
CA MET A 23 6.54 -9.31 4.63
C MET A 23 6.92 -9.32 3.15
N ALA A 24 8.21 -9.27 2.82
CA ALA A 24 8.69 -9.39 1.45
C ALA A 24 8.30 -10.73 0.82
N ILE A 25 8.49 -11.84 1.58
CA ILE A 25 8.04 -13.16 1.16
C ILE A 25 6.52 -13.18 0.97
N GLY A 26 5.76 -12.58 1.89
CA GLY A 26 4.30 -12.50 1.80
C GLY A 26 3.83 -11.78 0.55
N PHE A 27 4.37 -10.60 0.25
CA PHE A 27 4.01 -9.86 -0.97
C PHE A 27 4.41 -10.61 -2.24
N MET A 28 5.58 -11.26 -2.26
CA MET A 28 5.99 -12.07 -3.40
C MET A 28 5.03 -13.26 -3.62
N LEU A 29 4.66 -13.96 -2.55
CA LEU A 29 3.69 -15.05 -2.61
C LEU A 29 2.30 -14.56 -3.04
N GLN A 30 1.90 -13.34 -2.66
CA GLN A 30 0.64 -12.74 -3.09
C GLN A 30 0.64 -12.50 -4.61
N GLU A 31 1.73 -12.04 -5.19
CA GLU A 31 1.85 -11.89 -6.66
C GLU A 31 1.85 -13.26 -7.37
N LEU A 32 2.57 -14.24 -6.84
CA LEU A 32 2.57 -15.60 -7.39
C LEU A 32 1.19 -16.26 -7.30
N TYR A 33 0.47 -16.05 -6.20
CA TYR A 33 -0.90 -16.50 -6.02
C TYR A 33 -1.84 -15.87 -7.07
N ALA A 34 -1.76 -14.55 -7.29
CA ALA A 34 -2.59 -13.86 -8.29
C ALA A 34 -2.32 -14.37 -9.72
N LEU A 35 -1.07 -14.71 -10.03
CA LEU A 35 -0.72 -15.38 -11.29
C LEU A 35 -1.29 -16.80 -11.37
N GLY A 36 -1.20 -17.57 -10.29
CA GLY A 36 -1.78 -18.91 -10.20
C GLY A 36 -3.29 -18.92 -10.43
N ASP A 37 -4.00 -17.98 -9.84
CA ASP A 37 -5.45 -17.78 -10.01
C ASP A 37 -5.80 -17.51 -11.48
N THR A 38 -5.06 -16.59 -12.11
CA THR A 38 -5.21 -16.30 -13.54
C THR A 38 -4.93 -17.52 -14.44
N LEU A 39 -3.93 -18.34 -14.09
CA LEU A 39 -3.61 -19.55 -14.84
C LEU A 39 -4.71 -20.62 -14.70
N ILE A 40 -5.20 -20.87 -13.49
CA ILE A 40 -6.28 -21.84 -13.26
C ILE A 40 -7.52 -21.46 -14.06
N VAL A 41 -7.90 -20.19 -14.05
CA VAL A 41 -9.03 -19.70 -14.86
C VAL A 41 -8.76 -19.83 -16.37
N SER A 42 -7.52 -19.59 -16.82
CA SER A 42 -7.17 -19.71 -18.24
C SER A 42 -7.20 -21.17 -18.75
N TRP A 43 -7.05 -22.15 -17.86
CA TRP A 43 -7.18 -23.57 -18.16
C TRP A 43 -8.63 -24.06 -18.08
N SER A 44 -9.55 -23.22 -17.61
CA SER A 44 -10.98 -23.54 -17.63
C SER A 44 -11.46 -23.69 -19.08
N ARG A 45 -12.53 -24.49 -19.26
CA ARG A 45 -13.06 -24.85 -20.59
C ARG A 45 -13.59 -23.66 -21.42
N ASN A 46 -13.65 -22.46 -20.85
CA ASN A 46 -14.21 -21.30 -21.52
C ASN A 46 -13.19 -20.16 -21.65
N ALA A 47 -12.56 -20.06 -22.81
CA ALA A 47 -11.57 -19.01 -23.12
C ALA A 47 -12.16 -17.59 -23.06
N ASN A 48 -13.44 -17.41 -23.42
CA ASN A 48 -14.11 -16.10 -23.33
C ASN A 48 -14.25 -15.63 -21.88
N ALA A 49 -14.41 -16.57 -20.97
CA ALA A 49 -14.50 -16.33 -19.54
C ALA A 49 -13.19 -15.81 -18.96
N ALA A 50 -12.06 -16.44 -19.31
CA ALA A 50 -10.73 -15.98 -18.89
C ALA A 50 -10.42 -14.56 -19.41
N THR A 51 -10.79 -14.27 -20.67
CA THR A 51 -10.69 -12.92 -21.23
C THR A 51 -11.57 -11.93 -20.45
N GLY A 52 -12.82 -12.29 -20.16
CA GLY A 52 -13.72 -11.44 -19.38
C GLY A 52 -13.15 -11.08 -18.00
N ILE A 53 -12.57 -12.04 -17.25
CA ILE A 53 -11.92 -11.76 -15.96
C ILE A 53 -10.72 -10.79 -16.14
N ASN A 54 -9.88 -11.02 -17.14
CA ASN A 54 -8.72 -10.16 -17.38
C ASN A 54 -9.12 -8.70 -17.65
N LEU A 55 -10.24 -8.47 -18.34
CA LEU A 55 -10.76 -7.13 -18.61
C LEU A 55 -11.21 -6.40 -17.34
N THR A 56 -11.56 -7.10 -16.26
CA THR A 56 -11.91 -6.50 -14.97
C THR A 56 -10.69 -6.10 -14.13
N GLY A 57 -9.47 -6.46 -14.56
CA GLY A 57 -8.25 -6.29 -13.79
C GLY A 57 -8.00 -4.86 -13.31
N SER A 58 -8.21 -3.87 -14.18
CA SER A 58 -8.03 -2.44 -13.83
C SER A 58 -9.01 -1.97 -12.76
N MET A 59 -10.29 -2.37 -12.88
CA MET A 59 -11.33 -2.05 -11.89
C MET A 59 -11.01 -2.68 -10.54
N ASN A 60 -10.65 -3.96 -10.56
CA ASN A 60 -10.28 -4.69 -9.35
C ASN A 60 -9.05 -4.07 -8.66
N PHE A 61 -8.00 -3.75 -9.42
CA PHE A 61 -6.79 -3.11 -8.90
C PHE A 61 -7.08 -1.79 -8.18
N LEU A 62 -7.94 -0.95 -8.78
CA LEU A 62 -8.32 0.33 -8.21
C LEU A 62 -9.09 0.16 -6.88
N ILE A 63 -10.10 -0.70 -6.86
CA ILE A 63 -10.94 -0.93 -5.66
C ILE A 63 -10.15 -1.62 -4.54
N VAL A 64 -9.38 -2.66 -4.87
CA VAL A 64 -8.55 -3.36 -3.89
C VAL A 64 -7.45 -2.45 -3.35
N GLY A 65 -6.83 -1.62 -4.20
CA GLY A 65 -5.85 -0.63 -3.77
C GLY A 65 -6.43 0.40 -2.81
N PHE A 66 -7.66 0.85 -3.06
CA PHE A 66 -8.36 1.77 -2.18
C PHE A 66 -8.62 1.14 -0.79
N VAL A 67 -9.09 -0.09 -0.75
CA VAL A 67 -9.29 -0.88 0.48
C VAL A 67 -7.99 -1.06 1.25
N GLN A 68 -6.91 -1.42 0.56
CA GLN A 68 -5.58 -1.59 1.17
C GLN A 68 -5.08 -0.28 1.78
N GLY A 69 -5.31 0.87 1.12
CA GLY A 69 -4.93 2.18 1.62
C GLY A 69 -5.60 2.52 2.95
N PHE A 70 -6.92 2.31 3.07
CA PHE A 70 -7.63 2.52 4.34
C PHE A 70 -7.12 1.58 5.44
N SER A 71 -7.00 0.29 5.14
CA SER A 71 -6.54 -0.71 6.11
C SER A 71 -5.13 -0.39 6.62
N ALA A 72 -4.22 0.03 5.73
CA ALA A 72 -2.87 0.43 6.09
C ALA A 72 -2.86 1.70 6.96
N GLY A 73 -3.69 2.70 6.64
CA GLY A 73 -3.84 3.90 7.46
C GLY A 73 -4.32 3.59 8.88
N PHE A 74 -5.31 2.72 9.02
CA PHE A 74 -5.83 2.29 10.32
C PHE A 74 -4.78 1.47 11.10
N GLY A 75 -3.99 0.63 10.42
CA GLY A 75 -2.87 -0.08 11.02
C GLY A 75 -1.78 0.85 11.56
N ILE A 76 -1.49 1.96 10.87
CA ILE A 76 -0.56 2.98 11.36
C ILE A 76 -1.08 3.64 12.65
N VAL A 77 -2.37 3.99 12.71
CA VAL A 77 -2.96 4.57 13.93
C VAL A 77 -2.83 3.60 15.10
N LEU A 78 -3.13 2.31 14.89
CA LEU A 78 -2.93 1.31 15.94
C LEU A 78 -1.44 1.19 16.34
N SER A 79 -0.51 1.20 15.40
CA SER A 79 0.93 1.10 15.70
C SER A 79 1.43 2.27 16.56
N GLN A 80 0.87 3.47 16.40
CA GLN A 80 1.16 4.63 17.24
C GLN A 80 0.67 4.40 18.66
N PHE A 81 -0.54 3.87 18.87
CA PHE A 81 -1.05 3.58 20.22
C PHE A 81 -0.33 2.39 20.87
N VAL A 82 0.13 1.41 20.09
CA VAL A 82 1.01 0.33 20.57
C VAL A 82 2.31 0.91 21.12
N GLY A 83 2.94 1.82 20.38
CA GLY A 83 4.14 2.51 20.81
C GLY A 83 3.93 3.39 22.04
N ALA A 84 2.77 4.03 22.14
CA ALA A 84 2.38 4.82 23.31
C ALA A 84 2.00 3.96 24.54
N ARG A 85 1.86 2.63 24.37
CA ARG A 85 1.42 1.68 25.42
C ARG A 85 0.07 2.06 26.06
N ASP A 86 -0.85 2.64 25.28
CA ASP A 86 -2.18 3.04 25.73
C ASP A 86 -3.21 1.97 25.34
N ASP A 87 -3.41 1.00 26.24
CA ASP A 87 -4.29 -0.15 26.05
C ASP A 87 -5.74 0.25 25.71
N LYS A 88 -6.24 1.33 26.32
CA LYS A 88 -7.59 1.82 26.06
C LYS A 88 -7.72 2.38 24.65
N LYS A 89 -6.76 3.22 24.23
CA LYS A 89 -6.76 3.76 22.88
C LYS A 89 -6.48 2.69 21.82
N MET A 90 -5.67 1.67 22.13
CA MET A 90 -5.50 0.51 21.24
C MET A 90 -6.84 -0.19 20.98
N ARG A 91 -7.61 -0.53 22.02
CA ARG A 91 -8.94 -1.15 21.85
C ARG A 91 -9.92 -0.24 21.12
N ASN A 92 -9.98 1.03 21.51
CA ASN A 92 -10.83 2.01 20.84
C ASN A 92 -10.45 2.16 19.36
N SER A 93 -9.14 2.13 19.01
CA SER A 93 -8.66 2.20 17.63
C SER A 93 -9.11 0.97 16.83
N VAL A 94 -8.98 -0.23 17.41
CA VAL A 94 -9.47 -1.46 16.75
C VAL A 94 -10.98 -1.41 16.54
N ALA A 95 -11.76 -1.02 17.55
CA ALA A 95 -13.23 -0.90 17.45
C ALA A 95 -13.65 0.14 16.40
N THR A 96 -13.04 1.34 16.43
CA THR A 96 -13.30 2.42 15.46
C THR A 96 -12.95 1.97 14.04
N SER A 97 -11.78 1.37 13.86
CA SER A 97 -11.34 0.87 12.55
C SER A 97 -12.28 -0.21 12.01
N LEU A 98 -12.77 -1.13 12.86
CA LEU A 98 -13.76 -2.14 12.45
C LEU A 98 -15.05 -1.50 11.95
N VAL A 99 -15.62 -0.55 12.70
CA VAL A 99 -16.86 0.13 12.31
C VAL A 99 -16.65 0.91 11.01
N LEU A 100 -15.58 1.70 10.92
CA LEU A 100 -15.27 2.46 9.71
C LEU A 100 -15.02 1.54 8.51
N SER A 101 -14.29 0.44 8.69
CA SER A 101 -14.02 -0.52 7.62
C SER A 101 -15.29 -1.17 7.10
N VAL A 102 -16.18 -1.62 7.97
CA VAL A 102 -17.48 -2.21 7.57
C VAL A 102 -18.33 -1.17 6.84
N THR A 103 -18.40 0.06 7.35
CA THR A 103 -19.18 1.14 6.74
C THR A 103 -18.63 1.52 5.36
N ILE A 104 -17.32 1.73 5.26
CA ILE A 104 -16.66 2.09 3.99
C ILE A 104 -16.80 0.94 2.98
N ALA A 105 -16.55 -0.30 3.40
CA ALA A 105 -16.67 -1.46 2.53
C ALA A 105 -18.09 -1.68 2.03
N ALA A 106 -19.12 -1.51 2.90
CA ALA A 106 -20.52 -1.61 2.50
C ALA A 106 -20.89 -0.53 1.47
N LEU A 107 -20.49 0.73 1.73
CA LEU A 107 -20.71 1.83 0.80
C LEU A 107 -20.03 1.59 -0.55
N MET A 108 -18.75 1.21 -0.53
CA MET A 108 -18.01 0.88 -1.74
C MET A 108 -18.60 -0.31 -2.48
N SER A 109 -19.03 -1.34 -1.77
CA SER A 109 -19.67 -2.51 -2.38
C SER A 109 -20.93 -2.10 -3.16
N VAL A 110 -21.82 -1.33 -2.55
CA VAL A 110 -23.05 -0.87 -3.20
C VAL A 110 -22.71 -0.02 -4.44
N ILE A 111 -21.83 0.98 -4.30
CA ILE A 111 -21.45 1.87 -5.40
C ILE A 111 -20.79 1.07 -6.53
N SER A 112 -19.85 0.20 -6.21
CA SER A 112 -19.08 -0.54 -7.22
C SER A 112 -19.92 -1.60 -7.94
N VAL A 113 -20.84 -2.28 -7.24
CA VAL A 113 -21.77 -3.25 -7.87
C VAL A 113 -22.71 -2.54 -8.83
N LEU A 114 -23.26 -1.38 -8.45
CA LEU A 114 -24.13 -0.58 -9.32
C LEU A 114 -23.39 0.00 -10.53
N ALA A 115 -22.13 0.43 -10.32
CA ALA A 115 -21.28 1.00 -11.36
C ALA A 115 -20.60 -0.06 -12.26
N ALA A 116 -20.65 -1.35 -11.91
CA ALA A 116 -19.89 -2.39 -12.61
C ALA A 116 -20.19 -2.44 -14.11
N ARG A 117 -21.46 -2.52 -14.50
CA ARG A 117 -21.86 -2.56 -15.90
C ARG A 117 -21.60 -1.24 -16.65
N PRO A 118 -22.03 -0.06 -16.16
CA PRO A 118 -21.70 1.22 -16.80
C PRO A 118 -20.21 1.45 -17.03
N VAL A 119 -19.37 1.03 -16.08
CA VAL A 119 -17.91 1.18 -16.22
C VAL A 119 -17.35 0.20 -17.26
N LEU A 120 -17.83 -1.04 -17.34
CA LEU A 120 -17.43 -1.98 -18.39
C LEU A 120 -17.81 -1.49 -19.80
N GLU A 121 -18.99 -0.89 -19.95
CA GLU A 121 -19.44 -0.27 -21.18
C GLU A 121 -18.59 0.96 -21.54
N LEU A 122 -18.26 1.81 -20.57
CA LEU A 122 -17.35 2.97 -20.75
C LEU A 122 -15.94 2.54 -21.17
N LEU A 123 -15.47 1.38 -20.68
CA LEU A 123 -14.18 0.79 -21.08
C LEU A 123 -14.25 0.09 -22.44
N SER A 124 -15.37 0.22 -23.17
CA SER A 124 -15.59 -0.39 -24.49
C SER A 124 -15.36 -1.91 -24.48
N THR A 125 -15.79 -2.57 -23.40
CA THR A 125 -15.74 -4.03 -23.31
C THR A 125 -16.69 -4.63 -24.33
N ASP A 126 -16.18 -5.54 -25.17
CA ASP A 126 -16.97 -6.24 -26.20
C ASP A 126 -18.13 -6.99 -25.54
N GLU A 127 -19.32 -6.91 -26.15
CA GLU A 127 -20.54 -7.58 -25.68
C GLU A 127 -20.35 -9.09 -25.44
N LYS A 128 -19.49 -9.71 -26.21
CA LYS A 128 -19.12 -11.12 -26.07
C LYS A 128 -18.54 -11.45 -24.70
N TYR A 129 -17.81 -10.51 -24.08
CA TYR A 129 -17.12 -10.72 -22.80
C TYR A 129 -17.83 -10.05 -21.62
N ILE A 130 -18.68 -9.05 -21.87
CA ILE A 130 -19.27 -8.20 -20.83
C ILE A 130 -20.05 -8.99 -19.78
N CYS A 131 -20.78 -10.02 -20.20
CA CYS A 131 -21.56 -10.87 -19.30
C CYS A 131 -20.65 -11.64 -18.30
N TYR A 132 -19.52 -12.15 -18.78
CA TYR A 132 -18.53 -12.84 -17.92
C TYR A 132 -17.84 -11.87 -16.98
N SER A 133 -17.43 -10.71 -17.50
CA SER A 133 -16.80 -9.64 -16.72
C SER A 133 -17.71 -9.14 -15.61
N GLU A 134 -18.97 -8.85 -15.95
CA GLU A 134 -19.99 -8.36 -15.02
C GLU A 134 -20.29 -9.39 -13.92
N SER A 135 -20.50 -10.64 -14.30
CA SER A 135 -20.79 -11.72 -13.34
C SER A 135 -19.65 -11.94 -12.34
N TYR A 136 -18.40 -11.87 -12.81
CA TYR A 136 -17.23 -12.01 -11.95
C TYR A 136 -17.05 -10.80 -11.03
N ILE A 137 -17.04 -9.58 -11.61
CA ILE A 137 -16.67 -8.39 -10.86
C ILE A 137 -17.74 -7.98 -9.84
N LYS A 138 -19.04 -8.23 -10.13
CA LYS A 138 -20.11 -8.00 -9.16
C LYS A 138 -19.96 -8.86 -7.91
N VAL A 139 -19.52 -10.10 -8.06
CA VAL A 139 -19.24 -10.98 -6.90
C VAL A 139 -18.07 -10.44 -6.11
N ILE A 140 -16.96 -10.08 -6.76
CA ILE A 140 -15.79 -9.47 -6.08
C ILE A 140 -16.20 -8.20 -5.33
N PHE A 141 -16.97 -7.31 -5.98
CA PHE A 141 -17.40 -6.05 -5.37
C PHE A 141 -18.42 -6.27 -4.24
N GLY A 142 -19.27 -7.28 -4.34
CA GLY A 142 -20.15 -7.71 -3.24
C GLY A 142 -19.36 -8.21 -2.02
N GLY A 143 -18.17 -8.77 -2.25
CA GLY A 143 -17.27 -9.30 -1.22
C GLY A 143 -16.25 -8.33 -0.67
N ILE A 144 -16.26 -7.03 -1.03
CA ILE A 144 -15.27 -6.03 -0.57
C ILE A 144 -15.13 -6.04 0.96
N ILE A 145 -16.20 -6.28 1.69
CA ILE A 145 -16.18 -6.31 3.17
C ILE A 145 -15.20 -7.37 3.70
N PHE A 146 -15.17 -8.56 3.09
CA PHE A 146 -14.27 -9.63 3.52
C PHE A 146 -12.81 -9.32 3.16
N ASN A 147 -12.58 -8.71 1.99
CA ASN A 147 -11.27 -8.22 1.61
C ASN A 147 -10.78 -7.14 2.59
N MET A 148 -11.63 -6.18 2.95
CA MET A 148 -11.31 -5.12 3.90
C MET A 148 -10.97 -5.67 5.29
N LEU A 149 -11.78 -6.60 5.81
CA LEU A 149 -11.56 -7.21 7.12
C LEU A 149 -10.29 -8.08 7.14
N TYR A 150 -10.03 -8.84 6.07
CA TYR A 150 -8.80 -9.59 5.92
C TYR A 150 -7.56 -8.68 5.99
N ASN A 151 -7.54 -7.62 5.15
CA ASN A 151 -6.44 -6.65 5.14
C ASN A 151 -6.31 -5.93 6.49
N LEU A 152 -7.41 -5.59 7.15
CA LEU A 152 -7.40 -4.93 8.45
C LEU A 152 -6.77 -5.81 9.53
N SER A 153 -7.15 -7.10 9.59
CA SER A 153 -6.56 -8.05 10.54
C SER A 153 -5.05 -8.22 10.32
N ASP A 154 -4.62 -8.26 9.07
CA ASP A 154 -3.22 -8.31 8.65
C ASP A 154 -2.44 -7.08 9.14
N GLN A 155 -2.97 -5.87 8.91
CA GLN A 155 -2.35 -4.63 9.37
C GLN A 155 -2.30 -4.53 10.90
N PHE A 156 -3.30 -5.03 11.62
CA PHE A 156 -3.30 -5.03 13.08
C PHE A 156 -2.25 -5.98 13.67
N LEU A 157 -2.10 -7.17 13.10
CA LEU A 157 -1.03 -8.09 13.50
C LEU A 157 0.35 -7.47 13.31
N ARG A 158 0.56 -6.78 12.19
CA ARG A 158 1.80 -6.03 11.92
C ARG A 158 2.00 -4.86 12.87
N ALA A 159 0.96 -4.09 13.15
CA ALA A 159 1.02 -2.98 14.12
C ALA A 159 1.44 -3.45 15.51
N MET A 160 1.03 -4.67 15.90
CA MET A 160 1.44 -5.35 17.14
C MET A 160 2.86 -5.94 17.10
N GLY A 161 3.61 -5.77 16.00
CA GLY A 161 4.97 -6.29 15.84
C GLY A 161 5.06 -7.75 15.40
N ASP A 162 3.98 -8.30 14.81
CA ASP A 162 3.94 -9.66 14.29
C ASP A 162 3.91 -9.68 12.76
N SER A 163 5.04 -9.96 12.13
CA SER A 163 5.14 -10.07 10.67
C SER A 163 4.99 -11.51 10.14
N LYS A 164 5.04 -12.52 11.02
CA LYS A 164 5.01 -13.93 10.62
C LYS A 164 3.60 -14.48 10.50
N THR A 165 2.73 -14.13 11.45
CA THR A 165 1.34 -14.60 11.43
C THR A 165 0.59 -14.16 10.17
N PRO A 166 0.68 -12.91 9.71
CA PRO A 166 0.15 -12.50 8.41
C PRO A 166 0.58 -13.37 7.24
N LEU A 167 1.86 -13.74 7.19
CA LEU A 167 2.39 -14.63 6.15
C LEU A 167 1.72 -16.01 6.18
N TYR A 168 1.54 -16.61 7.36
CA TYR A 168 0.88 -17.92 7.49
C TYR A 168 -0.60 -17.86 7.09
N ILE A 169 -1.31 -16.76 7.45
CA ILE A 169 -2.70 -16.55 7.05
C ILE A 169 -2.80 -16.37 5.53
N LEU A 170 -1.86 -15.66 4.91
CA LEU A 170 -1.81 -15.51 3.45
C LEU A 170 -1.60 -16.87 2.76
N ILE A 171 -0.67 -17.70 3.25
CA ILE A 171 -0.45 -19.05 2.70
C ILE A 171 -1.72 -19.88 2.81
N MET A 172 -2.39 -19.85 3.96
CA MET A 172 -3.66 -20.54 4.17
C MET A 172 -4.73 -20.03 3.18
N CYS A 173 -4.84 -18.71 3.01
CA CYS A 173 -5.78 -18.09 2.07
C CYS A 173 -5.51 -18.57 0.63
N ALA A 174 -4.25 -18.57 0.21
CA ALA A 174 -3.85 -19.02 -1.12
C ALA A 174 -4.16 -20.51 -1.37
N VAL A 175 -3.85 -21.36 -0.41
CA VAL A 175 -4.15 -22.81 -0.49
C VAL A 175 -5.66 -23.05 -0.57
N LEU A 176 -6.45 -22.39 0.27
CA LEU A 176 -7.91 -22.48 0.23
C LEU A 176 -8.47 -22.00 -1.11
N ASN A 177 -7.99 -20.89 -1.62
CA ASN A 177 -8.47 -20.34 -2.88
C ASN A 177 -8.12 -21.27 -4.07
N ILE A 178 -6.88 -21.74 -4.15
CA ILE A 178 -6.46 -22.71 -5.19
C ILE A 178 -7.31 -23.99 -5.11
N GLY A 179 -7.54 -24.51 -3.89
CA GLY A 179 -8.39 -25.67 -3.68
C GLY A 179 -9.82 -25.45 -4.15
N LEU A 180 -10.43 -24.31 -3.80
CA LEU A 180 -11.78 -23.96 -4.23
C LEU A 180 -11.87 -23.72 -5.74
N ASN A 181 -10.88 -23.04 -6.34
CA ASN A 181 -10.81 -22.84 -7.79
C ASN A 181 -10.67 -24.15 -8.56
N SER A 182 -9.94 -25.11 -8.00
CA SER A 182 -9.75 -26.43 -8.62
C SER A 182 -11.08 -27.22 -8.75
N LEU A 183 -12.11 -26.89 -7.98
CA LEU A 183 -13.44 -27.48 -8.12
C LEU A 183 -14.07 -27.19 -9.49
N MET A 184 -13.67 -26.13 -10.18
CA MET A 184 -14.13 -25.83 -11.54
C MET A 184 -13.75 -26.93 -12.55
N PHE A 185 -12.70 -27.71 -12.29
CA PHE A 185 -12.32 -28.81 -13.17
C PHE A 185 -13.16 -30.08 -12.92
N VAL A 186 -13.67 -30.24 -11.70
CA VAL A 186 -14.43 -31.42 -11.27
C VAL A 186 -15.93 -31.21 -11.47
N ILE A 187 -16.44 -30.01 -11.25
CA ILE A 187 -17.86 -29.68 -11.30
C ILE A 187 -18.16 -28.81 -12.53
N PRO A 188 -18.68 -29.40 -13.63
CA PRO A 188 -18.89 -28.67 -14.89
C PRO A 188 -19.93 -27.53 -14.83
N SER A 189 -20.83 -27.56 -13.83
CA SER A 189 -21.86 -26.53 -13.64
C SER A 189 -21.35 -25.22 -13.04
N LEU A 190 -20.10 -25.20 -12.52
CA LEU A 190 -19.53 -23.99 -11.98
C LEU A 190 -19.16 -23.00 -13.07
N THR A 191 -19.69 -21.79 -12.94
CA THR A 191 -19.47 -20.68 -13.86
C THR A 191 -18.20 -19.90 -13.47
N VAL A 192 -17.82 -18.93 -14.32
CA VAL A 192 -16.69 -17.99 -14.05
C VAL A 192 -16.86 -17.23 -12.73
N ALA A 193 -18.09 -16.93 -12.33
CA ALA A 193 -18.38 -16.30 -11.05
C ALA A 193 -17.87 -17.14 -9.85
N TRP A 194 -17.67 -18.47 -10.02
CA TRP A 194 -17.11 -19.31 -8.98
C TRP A 194 -15.68 -18.90 -8.58
N ALA A 195 -14.86 -18.48 -9.51
CA ALA A 195 -13.50 -18.00 -9.19
C ALA A 195 -13.56 -16.76 -8.27
N ALA A 196 -14.55 -15.88 -8.48
CA ALA A 196 -14.79 -14.76 -7.57
C ALA A 196 -15.28 -15.25 -6.19
N TRP A 197 -16.21 -16.21 -6.14
CA TRP A 197 -16.65 -16.81 -4.89
C TRP A 197 -15.54 -17.52 -4.13
N ALA A 198 -14.67 -18.26 -4.82
CA ALA A 198 -13.50 -18.89 -4.22
C ALA A 198 -12.60 -17.86 -3.53
N THR A 199 -12.38 -16.72 -4.17
CA THR A 199 -11.59 -15.62 -3.61
C THR A 199 -12.26 -15.03 -2.37
N ILE A 200 -13.55 -14.73 -2.42
CA ILE A 200 -14.29 -14.15 -1.28
C ILE A 200 -14.37 -15.11 -0.09
N ILE A 201 -14.67 -16.39 -0.34
CA ILE A 201 -14.74 -17.41 0.72
C ILE A 201 -13.38 -17.53 1.41
N SER A 202 -12.28 -17.60 0.64
CA SER A 202 -10.94 -17.70 1.19
C SER A 202 -10.57 -16.47 2.02
N GLN A 203 -10.93 -15.26 1.57
CA GLN A 203 -10.71 -14.01 2.30
C GLN A 203 -11.57 -13.93 3.57
N CYS A 204 -12.82 -14.38 3.50
CA CYS A 204 -13.73 -14.45 4.66
C CYS A 204 -13.14 -15.34 5.76
N ILE A 205 -12.75 -16.57 5.41
CA ILE A 205 -12.13 -17.52 6.35
C ILE A 205 -10.83 -16.91 6.90
N SER A 206 -10.02 -16.30 6.05
CA SER A 206 -8.76 -15.67 6.46
C SER A 206 -8.96 -14.48 7.39
N ALA A 207 -10.01 -13.69 7.19
CA ALA A 207 -10.39 -12.60 8.09
C ALA A 207 -10.80 -13.13 9.47
N ILE A 208 -11.64 -14.17 9.51
CA ILE A 208 -12.07 -14.82 10.76
C ILE A 208 -10.84 -15.37 11.52
N VAL A 209 -9.96 -16.11 10.83
CA VAL A 209 -8.74 -16.64 11.43
C VAL A 209 -7.83 -15.51 11.89
N GLY A 210 -7.67 -14.45 11.08
CA GLY A 210 -6.83 -13.31 11.39
C GLY A 210 -7.26 -12.60 12.69
N PHE A 211 -8.54 -12.26 12.83
CA PHE A 211 -9.08 -11.65 14.04
C PHE A 211 -9.06 -12.62 15.23
N THR A 212 -9.35 -13.91 15.02
CA THR A 212 -9.26 -14.90 16.09
C THR A 212 -7.85 -14.99 16.65
N VAL A 213 -6.85 -15.11 15.78
CA VAL A 213 -5.43 -15.15 16.19
C VAL A 213 -5.03 -13.83 16.84
N LEU A 214 -5.48 -12.68 16.32
CA LEU A 214 -5.21 -11.37 16.90
C LEU A 214 -5.68 -11.29 18.36
N PHE A 215 -6.94 -11.64 18.65
CA PHE A 215 -7.53 -11.54 19.99
C PHE A 215 -7.07 -12.65 20.94
N VAL A 216 -6.64 -13.81 20.43
CA VAL A 216 -6.03 -14.88 21.23
C VAL A 216 -4.60 -14.52 21.60
N LYS A 217 -3.81 -14.05 20.63
CA LYS A 217 -2.40 -13.73 20.82
C LYS A 217 -2.17 -12.44 21.60
N PHE A 218 -3.07 -11.47 21.42
CA PHE A 218 -3.02 -10.14 22.06
C PHE A 218 -4.30 -9.88 22.88
N PRO A 219 -4.43 -10.44 24.09
CA PRO A 219 -5.62 -10.26 24.93
C PRO A 219 -5.94 -8.80 25.26
N VAL A 220 -4.92 -7.94 25.23
CA VAL A 220 -5.06 -6.48 25.43
C VAL A 220 -6.00 -5.84 24.40
N LEU A 221 -6.13 -6.41 23.20
CA LEU A 221 -7.01 -5.93 22.13
C LEU A 221 -8.43 -6.50 22.19
N ARG A 222 -8.76 -7.36 23.15
CA ARG A 222 -10.12 -7.91 23.30
C ARG A 222 -11.11 -6.79 23.53
N LEU A 223 -12.08 -6.68 22.63
CA LEU A 223 -13.04 -5.59 22.59
C LEU A 223 -14.10 -5.74 23.70
N LYS A 224 -14.45 -4.61 24.30
CA LYS A 224 -15.58 -4.47 25.23
C LYS A 224 -16.65 -3.59 24.59
N LYS A 225 -17.90 -3.71 25.02
CA LYS A 225 -19.01 -2.85 24.51
C LYS A 225 -18.71 -1.35 24.66
N SER A 226 -17.95 -0.95 25.69
CA SER A 226 -17.52 0.42 25.90
C SER A 226 -16.56 0.95 24.84
N ASP A 227 -15.78 0.08 24.19
CA ASP A 227 -14.77 0.48 23.21
C ASP A 227 -15.38 0.94 21.87
N PHE A 228 -16.65 0.61 21.64
CA PHE A 228 -17.43 1.08 20.48
C PHE A 228 -18.01 2.49 20.66
N ARG A 229 -17.82 3.11 21.82
CA ARG A 229 -18.21 4.51 22.07
C ARG A 229 -17.04 5.43 21.76
N PHE A 230 -16.82 5.73 20.49
CA PHE A 230 -15.79 6.65 20.04
C PHE A 230 -16.39 7.99 19.60
N THR A 231 -15.59 9.05 19.69
CA THR A 231 -15.99 10.40 19.26
C THR A 231 -15.79 10.56 17.74
N ALA A 232 -16.55 11.48 17.12
CA ALA A 232 -16.35 11.85 15.72
C ALA A 232 -14.91 12.34 15.45
N LYS A 233 -14.28 13.05 16.41
CA LYS A 233 -12.87 13.48 16.32
C LYS A 233 -11.92 12.28 16.23
N PHE A 234 -12.16 11.21 16.99
CA PHE A 234 -11.33 10.00 16.95
C PHE A 234 -11.52 9.22 15.64
N ALA A 235 -12.76 9.12 15.14
CA ALA A 235 -13.04 8.55 13.82
C ALA A 235 -12.41 9.38 12.72
N GLY A 236 -12.52 10.72 12.77
CA GLY A 236 -11.88 11.65 11.85
C GLY A 236 -10.36 11.49 11.80
N PHE A 237 -9.71 11.21 12.93
CA PHE A 237 -8.28 10.92 12.97
C PHE A 237 -7.92 9.66 12.16
N HIS A 238 -8.69 8.57 12.29
CA HIS A 238 -8.50 7.38 11.46
C HIS A 238 -8.70 7.66 9.97
N LEU A 239 -9.75 8.41 9.63
CA LEU A 239 -10.03 8.79 8.23
C LEU A 239 -8.94 9.70 7.65
N SER A 240 -8.42 10.63 8.44
CA SER A 240 -7.32 11.51 8.00
C SER A 240 -6.02 10.78 7.69
N MET A 241 -5.85 9.58 8.23
CA MET A 241 -4.73 8.69 7.90
C MET A 241 -5.07 7.76 6.74
N GLY A 242 -6.25 7.13 6.75
CA GLY A 242 -6.64 6.13 5.76
C GLY A 242 -7.00 6.72 4.40
N PHE A 243 -7.77 7.81 4.36
CA PHE A 243 -8.25 8.40 3.11
C PHE A 243 -7.13 8.89 2.18
N PRO A 244 -6.12 9.65 2.66
CA PRO A 244 -5.01 10.04 1.80
C PRO A 244 -4.21 8.83 1.28
N MET A 245 -4.06 7.77 2.08
CA MET A 245 -3.38 6.55 1.63
C MET A 245 -4.19 5.83 0.55
N ALA A 246 -5.50 5.75 0.70
CA ALA A 246 -6.39 5.18 -0.31
C ALA A 246 -6.33 6.01 -1.62
N LEU A 247 -6.41 7.34 -1.52
CA LEU A 247 -6.32 8.24 -2.67
C LEU A 247 -4.98 8.11 -3.40
N GLN A 248 -3.89 7.94 -2.67
CA GLN A 248 -2.58 7.73 -3.26
C GLN A 248 -2.52 6.46 -4.14
N PHE A 249 -3.18 5.36 -3.73
CA PHE A 249 -3.29 4.17 -4.58
C PHE A 249 -4.02 4.47 -5.89
N VAL A 250 -5.08 5.26 -5.84
CA VAL A 250 -5.82 5.70 -7.05
C VAL A 250 -4.90 6.50 -7.99
N VAL A 251 -4.16 7.47 -7.45
CA VAL A 251 -3.22 8.30 -8.24
C VAL A 251 -2.14 7.43 -8.88
N THR A 252 -1.56 6.48 -8.12
CA THR A 252 -0.55 5.56 -8.65
C THR A 252 -1.13 4.66 -9.75
N ALA A 253 -2.33 4.12 -9.54
CA ALA A 253 -3.04 3.29 -10.52
C ALA A 253 -3.29 4.04 -11.83
N SER A 254 -3.80 5.28 -11.73
CA SER A 254 -4.04 6.14 -12.90
C SER A 254 -2.77 6.39 -13.70
N GLY A 255 -1.64 6.61 -13.02
CA GLY A 255 -0.34 6.75 -13.69
C GLY A 255 0.10 5.48 -14.44
N CYS A 256 -0.13 4.30 -13.87
CA CYS A 256 0.16 3.02 -14.54
C CYS A 256 -0.73 2.81 -15.76
N MET A 257 -2.01 3.20 -15.69
CA MET A 257 -2.92 3.12 -16.83
C MET A 257 -2.48 4.01 -18.00
N ILE A 258 -1.98 5.22 -17.73
CA ILE A 258 -1.44 6.12 -18.77
C ILE A 258 -0.18 5.53 -19.41
N ALA A 259 0.72 4.95 -18.61
CA ALA A 259 1.89 4.26 -19.17
C ALA A 259 1.50 3.07 -20.05
N GLN A 260 0.48 2.30 -19.65
CA GLN A 260 -0.04 1.20 -20.49
C GLN A 260 -0.67 1.73 -21.78
N LYS A 261 -1.42 2.84 -21.70
CA LYS A 261 -1.96 3.48 -22.91
C LYS A 261 -0.86 3.88 -23.88
N ALA A 262 0.25 4.46 -23.42
CA ALA A 262 1.36 4.84 -24.27
C ALA A 262 2.01 3.63 -24.98
N VAL A 263 2.01 2.43 -24.38
CA VAL A 263 2.42 1.19 -25.07
C VAL A 263 1.44 0.83 -26.17
N ASN A 264 0.14 0.89 -25.87
CA ASN A 264 -0.91 0.52 -26.82
C ASN A 264 -0.94 1.48 -28.02
N ASP A 265 -0.67 2.77 -27.79
CA ASP A 265 -0.62 3.80 -28.86
C ASP A 265 0.54 3.57 -29.87
N LEU A 266 1.54 2.73 -29.53
CA LEU A 266 2.56 2.28 -30.49
C LEU A 266 2.01 1.33 -31.57
N ASN A 267 0.80 0.81 -31.39
CA ASN A 267 0.09 -0.07 -32.32
C ASN A 267 0.90 -1.29 -32.78
N ASP A 268 1.76 -1.82 -31.91
CA ASP A 268 2.57 -3.01 -32.15
C ASP A 268 2.21 -4.12 -31.14
N PRO A 269 1.57 -5.21 -31.58
CA PRO A 269 1.20 -6.32 -30.71
C PRO A 269 2.39 -6.98 -30.02
N VAL A 270 3.57 -7.01 -30.65
CA VAL A 270 4.80 -7.61 -30.10
C VAL A 270 5.26 -6.79 -28.88
N LEU A 271 5.23 -5.46 -28.99
CA LEU A 271 5.58 -4.57 -27.88
C LEU A 271 4.59 -4.71 -26.70
N SER A 272 3.30 -4.77 -27.01
CA SER A 272 2.25 -4.94 -26.00
C SER A 272 2.36 -6.28 -25.27
N MET A 273 2.63 -7.39 -25.98
CA MET A 273 2.88 -8.70 -25.38
C MET A 273 4.15 -8.72 -24.52
N ALA A 274 5.24 -8.13 -25.02
CA ALA A 274 6.50 -8.03 -24.29
C ALA A 274 6.32 -7.24 -22.98
N GLN A 275 5.63 -6.08 -23.04
CA GLN A 275 5.34 -5.23 -21.89
C GLN A 275 4.46 -5.95 -20.86
N ALA A 276 3.38 -6.61 -21.29
CA ALA A 276 2.48 -7.33 -20.40
C ALA A 276 3.20 -8.48 -19.67
N ASN A 277 4.07 -9.22 -20.38
CA ASN A 277 4.88 -10.28 -19.80
C ASN A 277 5.91 -9.72 -18.81
N ALA A 278 6.63 -8.66 -19.18
CA ALA A 278 7.62 -8.01 -18.35
C ALA A 278 7.01 -7.43 -17.07
N SER A 279 5.85 -6.79 -17.17
CA SER A 279 5.15 -6.18 -16.00
C SER A 279 4.74 -7.22 -14.96
N LYS A 280 4.37 -8.44 -15.36
CA LYS A 280 4.07 -9.53 -14.43
C LYS A 280 5.31 -9.91 -13.61
N ILE A 281 6.47 -9.96 -14.25
CA ILE A 281 7.74 -10.26 -13.61
C ILE A 281 8.16 -9.11 -12.69
N ASP A 282 8.02 -7.87 -13.16
CA ASP A 282 8.31 -6.65 -12.39
C ASP A 282 7.50 -6.59 -11.08
N ASN A 283 6.23 -6.94 -11.11
CA ASN A 283 5.37 -6.98 -9.92
C ASN A 283 5.87 -7.98 -8.87
N ILE A 284 6.35 -9.16 -9.28
CA ILE A 284 6.88 -10.19 -8.36
C ILE A 284 8.10 -9.64 -7.61
N PHE A 285 9.08 -9.07 -8.32
CA PHE A 285 10.32 -8.61 -7.69
C PHE A 285 10.17 -7.26 -6.99
N GLY A 286 9.33 -6.37 -7.50
CA GLY A 286 8.94 -5.12 -6.84
C GLY A 286 8.23 -5.36 -5.48
N ALA A 287 7.55 -6.49 -5.33
CA ALA A 287 6.91 -6.91 -4.09
C ALA A 287 7.91 -7.05 -2.92
N ILE A 288 9.14 -7.46 -3.20
CA ILE A 288 10.21 -7.59 -2.19
C ILE A 288 10.47 -6.24 -1.51
N LEU A 289 10.53 -5.16 -2.29
CA LEU A 289 10.80 -3.81 -1.79
C LEU A 289 9.63 -3.24 -0.97
N ARG A 290 8.38 -3.62 -1.31
CA ARG A 290 7.18 -3.21 -0.56
C ARG A 290 7.23 -3.68 0.90
N GLY A 291 7.79 -4.86 1.16
CA GLY A 291 7.96 -5.40 2.51
C GLY A 291 8.80 -4.50 3.42
N ALA A 292 9.89 -3.94 2.91
CA ALA A 292 10.75 -3.03 3.65
C ALA A 292 10.05 -1.69 3.97
N GLY A 293 9.26 -1.16 3.02
CA GLY A 293 8.45 0.05 3.25
C GLY A 293 7.46 -0.13 4.40
N LEU A 294 6.72 -1.24 4.40
CA LEU A 294 5.74 -1.51 5.45
C LEU A 294 6.38 -1.79 6.82
N ALA A 295 7.56 -2.44 6.84
CA ALA A 295 8.35 -2.61 8.06
C ALA A 295 8.74 -1.24 8.65
N MET A 296 9.11 -0.29 7.79
CA MET A 296 9.41 1.08 8.21
C MET A 296 8.17 1.80 8.76
N ALA A 297 6.98 1.60 8.18
CA ALA A 297 5.73 2.16 8.72
C ALA A 297 5.47 1.70 10.15
N THR A 298 5.62 0.39 10.42
CA THR A 298 5.44 -0.17 11.76
C THR A 298 6.52 0.34 12.73
N TYR A 299 7.78 0.36 12.28
CA TYR A 299 8.90 0.87 13.09
C TYR A 299 8.69 2.33 13.49
N VAL A 300 8.42 3.20 12.52
CA VAL A 300 8.21 4.62 12.77
C VAL A 300 6.93 4.85 13.57
N GLY A 301 5.84 4.15 13.27
CA GLY A 301 4.58 4.29 13.99
C GLY A 301 4.72 4.00 15.49
N GLN A 302 5.35 2.88 15.86
CA GLN A 302 5.60 2.56 17.27
C GLN A 302 6.56 3.55 17.94
N ASN A 303 7.67 3.94 17.28
CA ASN A 303 8.60 4.92 17.84
C ASN A 303 7.99 6.33 17.93
N TYR A 304 7.11 6.69 17.00
CA TYR A 304 6.34 7.94 17.07
C TYR A 304 5.40 7.97 18.27
N GLY A 305 4.64 6.89 18.49
CA GLY A 305 3.79 6.74 19.66
C GLY A 305 4.56 6.79 20.97
N ALA A 306 5.75 6.18 21.01
CA ALA A 306 6.68 6.22 22.15
C ALA A 306 7.44 7.55 22.28
N LYS A 307 7.23 8.53 21.40
CA LYS A 307 7.97 9.81 21.33
C LYS A 307 9.49 9.65 21.17
N ARG A 308 9.95 8.51 20.63
CA ARG A 308 11.37 8.21 20.40
C ARG A 308 11.82 8.73 19.03
N PHE A 309 11.84 10.06 18.87
CA PHE A 309 12.25 10.71 17.60
C PHE A 309 13.71 10.46 17.26
N ASP A 310 14.58 10.28 18.26
CA ASP A 310 15.96 9.81 18.13
C ASP A 310 16.05 8.51 17.34
N ARG A 311 15.22 7.53 17.71
CA ARG A 311 15.17 6.23 17.04
C ARG A 311 14.56 6.30 15.64
N ILE A 312 13.59 7.20 15.42
CA ILE A 312 13.03 7.42 14.08
C ILE A 312 14.13 7.91 13.14
N ASP A 313 14.93 8.90 13.53
CA ASP A 313 16.04 9.40 12.72
C ASP A 313 17.13 8.35 12.48
N GLU A 314 17.54 7.64 13.55
CA GLU A 314 18.50 6.55 13.45
C GLU A 314 18.02 5.42 12.52
N GLY A 315 16.75 4.97 12.71
CA GLY A 315 16.16 3.91 11.89
C GLY A 315 15.99 4.32 10.44
N TYR A 316 15.63 5.60 10.20
CA TYR A 316 15.54 6.13 8.84
C TYR A 316 16.90 6.10 8.13
N LYS A 317 17.96 6.56 8.78
CA LYS A 317 19.33 6.55 8.22
C LYS A 317 19.84 5.12 8.00
N LYS A 318 19.71 4.23 9.00
CA LYS A 318 20.16 2.84 8.90
C LYS A 318 19.35 2.00 7.92
N GLY A 319 18.13 2.39 7.66
CA GLY A 319 17.25 1.68 6.74
C GLY A 319 17.67 1.79 5.28
N PHE A 320 18.43 2.80 4.89
CA PHE A 320 19.02 2.84 3.54
C PHE A 320 19.98 1.67 3.30
N LEU A 321 20.71 1.24 4.34
CA LEU A 321 21.55 0.04 4.26
C LEU A 321 20.68 -1.23 4.15
N VAL A 322 19.55 -1.30 4.87
CA VAL A 322 18.57 -2.38 4.68
C VAL A 322 18.10 -2.38 3.22
N GLY A 323 17.75 -1.21 2.68
CA GLY A 323 17.31 -1.04 1.31
C GLY A 323 18.35 -1.47 0.28
N LEU A 324 19.62 -1.19 0.53
CA LEU A 324 20.71 -1.63 -0.35
C LEU A 324 20.79 -3.15 -0.42
N VAL A 325 20.65 -3.85 0.72
CA VAL A 325 20.63 -5.32 0.75
C VAL A 325 19.44 -5.87 -0.02
N TYR A 326 18.23 -5.33 0.23
CA TYR A 326 17.02 -5.75 -0.50
C TYR A 326 17.11 -5.44 -1.99
N PHE A 327 17.67 -4.29 -2.37
CA PHE A 327 17.92 -3.91 -3.75
C PHE A 327 18.84 -4.91 -4.46
N VAL A 328 19.99 -5.22 -3.87
CA VAL A 328 20.96 -6.18 -4.47
C VAL A 328 20.31 -7.55 -4.65
N ILE A 329 19.58 -8.05 -3.62
CA ILE A 329 18.88 -9.33 -3.70
C ILE A 329 17.79 -9.28 -4.79
N SER A 330 16.96 -8.24 -4.81
CA SER A 330 15.90 -8.09 -5.81
C SER A 330 16.45 -8.03 -7.22
N VAL A 331 17.49 -7.24 -7.46
CA VAL A 331 18.10 -7.09 -8.79
C VAL A 331 18.73 -8.40 -9.25
N ALA A 332 19.48 -9.08 -8.37
CA ALA A 332 20.09 -10.36 -8.71
C ALA A 332 19.04 -11.42 -9.10
N LEU A 333 17.97 -11.54 -8.33
CA LEU A 333 16.86 -12.44 -8.63
C LEU A 333 16.09 -12.01 -9.89
N TYR A 334 15.81 -10.73 -10.02
CA TYR A 334 15.06 -10.19 -11.15
C TYR A 334 15.77 -10.43 -12.47
N VAL A 335 17.04 -10.02 -12.57
CA VAL A 335 17.83 -10.20 -13.80
C VAL A 335 18.08 -11.68 -14.07
N GLY A 336 18.43 -12.47 -13.03
CA GLY A 336 18.72 -13.89 -13.18
C GLY A 336 17.52 -14.74 -13.57
N LEU A 337 16.33 -14.42 -13.06
CA LEU A 337 15.12 -15.24 -13.27
C LEU A 337 14.18 -14.67 -14.34
N SER A 338 14.38 -13.42 -14.82
CA SER A 338 13.45 -12.80 -15.76
C SER A 338 13.33 -13.56 -17.07
N GLY A 339 14.41 -14.11 -17.63
CA GLY A 339 14.40 -14.90 -18.85
C GLY A 339 13.60 -16.21 -18.71
N PRO A 340 13.91 -17.09 -17.74
CA PRO A 340 13.13 -18.28 -17.46
C PRO A 340 11.65 -17.99 -17.16
N LEU A 341 11.37 -16.98 -16.33
CA LEU A 341 10.00 -16.59 -16.00
C LEU A 341 9.22 -16.05 -17.19
N ALA A 342 9.87 -15.29 -18.08
CA ALA A 342 9.22 -14.78 -19.29
C ALA A 342 8.70 -15.92 -20.17
N ARG A 343 9.48 -16.98 -20.34
CA ARG A 343 9.10 -18.18 -21.10
C ARG A 343 8.02 -19.00 -20.40
N LEU A 344 8.06 -19.06 -19.07
CA LEU A 344 7.06 -19.78 -18.28
C LEU A 344 5.70 -19.07 -18.33
N LEU A 345 5.67 -17.75 -18.18
CA LEU A 345 4.45 -16.95 -18.10
C LEU A 345 3.79 -16.72 -19.47
N LEU A 346 4.60 -16.72 -20.54
CA LEU A 346 4.13 -16.60 -21.90
C LEU A 346 4.88 -17.61 -22.78
N PRO A 347 4.38 -18.86 -22.89
CA PRO A 347 4.98 -19.90 -23.73
C PRO A 347 5.00 -19.51 -25.22
N ALA A 348 6.03 -19.94 -25.94
CA ALA A 348 6.25 -19.57 -27.35
C ALA A 348 5.08 -19.93 -28.29
N ASN A 349 4.34 -21.01 -27.97
CA ASN A 349 3.16 -21.43 -28.75
C ASN A 349 1.93 -20.52 -28.59
N LYS A 350 1.99 -19.53 -27.68
CA LYS A 350 0.95 -18.50 -27.48
C LYS A 350 1.36 -17.14 -28.02
N ILE A 351 2.47 -17.06 -28.76
CA ILE A 351 3.00 -15.82 -29.32
C ILE A 351 2.79 -15.87 -30.84
N ASP A 352 2.00 -14.92 -31.35
CA ASP A 352 1.87 -14.71 -32.77
C ASP A 352 3.10 -13.93 -33.28
N GLY A 353 4.02 -14.61 -33.96
CA GLY A 353 5.26 -14.03 -34.48
C GLY A 353 6.55 -14.54 -33.82
N ASP A 354 7.60 -13.71 -33.82
CA ASP A 354 8.91 -14.08 -33.26
C ASP A 354 8.95 -14.00 -31.75
N ALA A 355 8.80 -15.15 -31.08
CA ALA A 355 8.90 -15.29 -29.65
C ALA A 355 10.25 -14.80 -29.09
N GLY A 356 11.34 -14.95 -29.88
CA GLY A 356 12.66 -14.47 -29.46
C GLY A 356 12.71 -12.96 -29.30
N THR A 357 12.05 -12.23 -30.17
CA THR A 357 11.94 -10.76 -30.08
C THR A 357 11.11 -10.34 -28.87
N VAL A 358 9.96 -10.99 -28.61
CA VAL A 358 9.13 -10.70 -27.41
C VAL A 358 9.93 -10.89 -26.13
N TYR A 359 10.66 -12.00 -25.98
CA TYR A 359 11.46 -12.26 -24.79
C TYR A 359 12.63 -11.29 -24.63
N ARG A 360 13.28 -10.91 -25.71
CA ARG A 360 14.39 -9.94 -25.69
C ARG A 360 13.89 -8.55 -25.27
N LEU A 361 12.74 -8.10 -25.75
CA LEU A 361 12.13 -6.83 -25.38
C LEU A 361 11.67 -6.83 -23.92
N ALA A 362 11.04 -7.92 -23.46
CA ALA A 362 10.66 -8.09 -22.07
C ALA A 362 11.89 -8.08 -21.13
N PHE A 363 12.95 -8.79 -21.50
CA PHE A 363 14.20 -8.79 -20.74
C PHE A 363 14.84 -7.39 -20.67
N LYS A 364 14.86 -6.67 -21.80
CA LYS A 364 15.36 -5.29 -21.87
C LYS A 364 14.58 -4.37 -20.92
N TYR A 365 13.25 -4.44 -20.94
CA TYR A 365 12.40 -3.69 -20.01
C TYR A 365 12.78 -4.03 -18.57
N ASN A 366 12.84 -5.31 -18.22
CA ASN A 366 13.15 -5.79 -16.88
C ASN A 366 14.51 -5.32 -16.40
N CYS A 367 15.54 -5.29 -17.24
CA CYS A 367 16.87 -4.76 -16.89
C CYS A 367 16.82 -3.25 -16.60
N ILE A 368 16.04 -2.48 -17.38
CA ILE A 368 15.87 -1.05 -17.16
C ILE A 368 15.16 -0.82 -15.81
N GLN A 369 14.06 -1.53 -15.53
CA GLN A 369 13.35 -1.40 -14.26
C GLN A 369 14.26 -1.77 -13.08
N ALA A 370 14.98 -2.90 -13.16
CA ALA A 370 15.89 -3.37 -12.13
C ALA A 370 16.95 -2.32 -11.74
N ALA A 371 17.52 -1.61 -12.70
CA ALA A 371 18.51 -0.57 -12.46
C ALA A 371 17.97 0.58 -11.58
N PHE A 372 16.66 0.83 -11.61
CA PHE A 372 15.99 1.89 -10.86
C PHE A 372 15.22 1.39 -9.62
N TYR A 373 15.42 0.15 -9.21
CA TYR A 373 14.76 -0.38 -8.01
C TYR A 373 15.21 0.30 -6.70
N TYR A 374 16.41 0.87 -6.66
CA TYR A 374 16.83 1.61 -5.47
C TYR A 374 16.07 2.94 -5.28
N PRO A 375 15.85 3.78 -6.29
CA PRO A 375 14.87 4.87 -6.24
C PRO A 375 13.46 4.41 -5.82
N LEU A 376 12.96 3.29 -6.36
CA LEU A 376 11.68 2.72 -5.94
C LEU A 376 11.66 2.36 -4.44
N PHE A 377 12.74 1.73 -3.95
CA PHE A 377 12.88 1.48 -2.51
C PHE A 377 12.83 2.78 -1.71
N CYS A 378 13.56 3.83 -2.14
CA CYS A 378 13.57 5.12 -1.45
C CYS A 378 12.16 5.73 -1.32
N ILE A 379 11.34 5.63 -2.39
CA ILE A 379 9.93 6.05 -2.33
C ILE A 379 9.18 5.26 -1.27
N LEU A 380 9.15 3.94 -1.40
CA LEU A 380 8.36 3.07 -0.54
C LEU A 380 8.76 3.26 0.94
N TYR A 381 10.03 3.41 1.20
CA TYR A 381 10.62 3.56 2.53
C TYR A 381 10.30 4.93 3.16
N ALA A 382 10.66 6.02 2.46
CA ALA A 382 10.49 7.38 2.98
C ALA A 382 9.01 7.79 3.04
N ARG A 383 8.19 7.35 2.08
CA ARG A 383 6.74 7.53 2.08
C ARG A 383 6.08 6.86 3.28
N SER A 384 6.44 5.61 3.55
CA SER A 384 5.91 4.87 4.70
C SER A 384 6.29 5.52 6.03
N ALA A 385 7.52 6.04 6.13
CA ALA A 385 7.96 6.80 7.30
C ALA A 385 7.17 8.10 7.47
N LEU A 386 6.91 8.83 6.37
CA LEU A 386 6.14 10.07 6.37
C LEU A 386 4.68 9.84 6.79
N GLN A 387 4.05 8.77 6.28
CA GLN A 387 2.71 8.34 6.67
C GLN A 387 2.64 7.99 8.15
N ALA A 388 3.64 7.26 8.66
CA ALA A 388 3.68 6.79 10.03
C ALA A 388 3.84 7.91 11.08
N ILE A 389 4.41 9.07 10.71
CA ILE A 389 4.43 10.26 11.58
C ILE A 389 3.18 11.16 11.43
N GLY A 390 2.13 10.68 10.77
CA GLY A 390 0.87 11.40 10.62
C GLY A 390 0.83 12.42 9.48
N ARG A 391 1.78 12.39 8.56
CA ARG A 391 1.84 13.31 7.40
C ARG A 391 1.38 12.63 6.09
N SER A 392 0.30 11.85 6.16
CA SER A 392 -0.23 11.09 5.01
C SER A 392 -0.68 11.98 3.85
N GLY A 393 -1.11 13.22 4.09
CA GLY A 393 -1.42 14.19 3.04
C GLY A 393 -0.23 14.51 2.12
N LEU A 394 1.00 14.61 2.67
CA LEU A 394 2.21 14.80 1.86
C LEU A 394 2.51 13.58 0.97
N SER A 395 2.04 12.39 1.35
CA SER A 395 2.19 11.19 0.50
C SER A 395 1.36 11.28 -0.78
N VAL A 396 0.20 11.95 -0.72
CA VAL A 396 -0.61 12.22 -1.93
C VAL A 396 0.15 13.14 -2.87
N LEU A 397 0.78 14.21 -2.36
CA LEU A 397 1.60 15.11 -3.18
C LEU A 397 2.76 14.36 -3.85
N GLY A 398 3.45 13.48 -3.12
CA GLY A 398 4.47 12.61 -3.71
C GLY A 398 3.90 11.71 -4.80
N GLY A 399 2.69 11.17 -4.61
CA GLY A 399 1.97 10.42 -5.64
C GLY A 399 1.66 11.26 -6.89
N VAL A 400 1.29 12.53 -6.71
CA VAL A 400 1.09 13.48 -7.83
C VAL A 400 2.41 13.72 -8.58
N VAL A 401 3.54 13.87 -7.88
CA VAL A 401 4.86 13.98 -8.52
C VAL A 401 5.17 12.72 -9.34
N GLU A 402 4.98 11.53 -8.78
CA GLU A 402 5.16 10.26 -9.51
C GLU A 402 4.26 10.18 -10.74
N PHE A 403 2.98 10.56 -10.60
CA PHE A 403 2.01 10.59 -11.69
C PHE A 403 2.44 11.54 -12.81
N THR A 404 2.80 12.79 -12.46
CA THR A 404 3.22 13.81 -13.43
C THR A 404 4.47 13.36 -14.18
N MET A 405 5.51 12.89 -13.46
CA MET A 405 6.74 12.42 -14.08
C MET A 405 6.50 11.23 -15.01
N ARG A 406 5.67 10.27 -14.59
CA ARG A 406 5.31 9.10 -15.42
C ARG A 406 4.56 9.51 -16.67
N THR A 407 3.56 10.37 -16.52
CA THR A 407 2.73 10.85 -17.63
C THR A 407 3.56 11.67 -18.63
N THR A 408 4.43 12.55 -18.13
CA THR A 408 5.34 13.33 -18.98
C THR A 408 6.27 12.38 -19.75
N ALA A 409 6.90 11.42 -19.07
CA ALA A 409 7.78 10.47 -19.73
C ALA A 409 7.05 9.62 -20.78
N ALA A 410 5.84 9.13 -20.46
CA ALA A 410 5.04 8.31 -21.35
C ALA A 410 4.56 9.08 -22.60
N ASN A 411 4.27 10.37 -22.49
CA ASN A 411 3.74 11.17 -23.60
C ASN A 411 4.80 11.96 -24.38
N THR A 412 5.98 12.22 -23.80
CA THR A 412 7.05 12.98 -24.47
C THR A 412 8.19 12.08 -24.91
N ILE A 413 8.80 11.33 -23.98
CA ILE A 413 9.97 10.50 -24.29
C ILE A 413 9.58 9.33 -25.18
N ALA A 414 8.37 8.77 -25.00
CA ALA A 414 7.87 7.71 -25.87
C ALA A 414 7.71 8.15 -27.33
N VAL A 415 7.32 9.41 -27.56
CA VAL A 415 7.19 9.96 -28.93
C VAL A 415 8.54 9.99 -29.65
N TRP A 416 9.62 10.29 -28.93
CA TRP A 416 10.96 10.41 -29.56
C TRP A 416 11.73 9.08 -29.63
N PHE A 417 11.54 8.22 -28.64
CA PHE A 417 12.32 6.98 -28.50
C PHE A 417 11.48 5.71 -28.60
N GLY A 418 10.19 5.81 -28.93
CA GLY A 418 9.27 4.67 -29.07
C GLY A 418 9.22 3.81 -27.79
N TYR A 419 9.28 2.50 -27.93
CA TYR A 419 9.23 1.57 -26.81
C TYR A 419 10.32 1.81 -25.74
N ASN A 420 11.51 2.25 -26.15
CA ASN A 420 12.56 2.59 -25.20
C ASN A 420 12.14 3.75 -24.28
N GLY A 421 11.45 4.75 -24.84
CA GLY A 421 10.92 5.87 -24.05
C GLY A 421 9.86 5.40 -23.04
N VAL A 422 8.98 4.48 -23.43
CA VAL A 422 8.00 3.89 -22.53
C VAL A 422 8.67 3.13 -21.37
N CYS A 423 9.76 2.40 -21.64
CA CYS A 423 10.52 1.68 -20.61
C CYS A 423 11.05 2.61 -19.50
N PHE A 424 11.28 3.90 -19.78
CA PHE A 424 11.74 4.89 -18.79
C PHE A 424 10.62 5.59 -18.02
N SER A 425 9.33 5.35 -18.34
CA SER A 425 8.21 6.03 -17.65
C SER A 425 8.17 5.74 -16.14
N ASN A 426 8.29 4.48 -15.73
CA ASN A 426 8.37 4.12 -14.31
C ASN A 426 9.67 4.61 -13.65
N PRO A 427 10.88 4.35 -14.21
CA PRO A 427 12.13 4.90 -13.69
C PRO A 427 12.09 6.39 -13.39
N MET A 428 11.59 7.22 -14.32
CA MET A 428 11.49 8.66 -14.12
C MET A 428 10.54 9.03 -12.97
N ALA A 429 9.40 8.37 -12.88
CA ALA A 429 8.48 8.54 -11.76
C ALA A 429 9.14 8.16 -10.43
N TRP A 430 9.92 7.07 -10.42
CA TRP A 430 10.62 6.63 -9.21
C TRP A 430 11.74 7.59 -8.81
N VAL A 431 12.49 8.14 -9.73
CA VAL A 431 13.52 9.15 -9.41
C VAL A 431 12.87 10.42 -8.88
N GLY A 432 11.84 10.95 -9.56
CA GLY A 432 11.15 12.16 -9.12
C GLY A 432 10.47 11.99 -7.75
N GLY A 433 9.76 10.89 -7.55
CA GLY A 433 9.15 10.56 -6.26
C GLY A 433 10.18 10.36 -5.14
N ALA A 434 11.31 9.68 -5.43
CA ALA A 434 12.40 9.48 -4.47
C ALA A 434 12.97 10.83 -4.00
N ILE A 435 13.29 11.73 -4.91
CA ILE A 435 13.79 13.07 -4.58
C ILE A 435 12.78 13.80 -3.67
N PHE A 436 11.49 13.78 -4.03
CA PHE A 436 10.45 14.41 -3.22
C PHE A 436 10.41 13.84 -1.80
N PHE A 437 10.32 12.52 -1.63
CA PHE A 437 10.17 11.90 -0.31
C PHE A 437 11.43 11.97 0.54
N LEU A 438 12.62 11.90 -0.08
CA LEU A 438 13.91 12.06 0.61
C LEU A 438 14.09 13.47 1.18
N ILE A 439 13.47 14.48 0.58
CA ILE A 439 13.45 15.85 1.09
C ILE A 439 12.30 16.03 2.09
N ALA A 440 11.10 15.57 1.76
CA ALA A 440 9.90 15.81 2.54
C ALA A 440 9.94 15.18 3.95
N PHE A 441 10.46 13.95 4.07
CA PHE A 441 10.47 13.26 5.36
C PHE A 441 11.41 13.92 6.39
N PRO A 442 12.69 14.20 6.11
CA PRO A 442 13.56 14.86 7.07
C PRO A 442 13.06 16.24 7.49
N LEU A 443 12.49 17.01 6.55
CA LEU A 443 11.88 18.32 6.87
C LEU A 443 10.68 18.17 7.79
N ALA A 444 9.80 17.21 7.51
CA ALA A 444 8.64 16.92 8.35
C ALA A 444 9.05 16.44 9.75
N LEU A 445 10.07 15.56 9.84
CA LEU A 445 10.60 15.08 11.11
C LEU A 445 11.23 16.21 11.91
N LYS A 446 12.04 17.08 11.28
CA LYS A 446 12.67 18.25 11.93
C LYS A 446 11.62 19.22 12.48
N LYS A 447 10.56 19.50 11.70
CA LYS A 447 9.42 20.34 12.13
C LYS A 447 8.69 19.71 13.32
N LEU A 448 8.49 18.39 13.27
CA LEU A 448 7.86 17.63 14.34
C LEU A 448 8.69 17.70 15.63
N VAL A 449 9.99 17.40 15.60
CA VAL A 449 10.89 17.47 16.77
C VAL A 449 10.90 18.87 17.37
N LYS A 450 10.89 19.91 16.53
CA LYS A 450 10.84 21.30 17.00
C LYS A 450 9.51 21.60 17.73
N SER A 451 8.37 21.08 17.25
CA SER A 451 7.07 21.28 17.88
C SER A 451 6.94 20.61 19.25
N TYR A 452 7.73 19.57 19.51
CA TYR A 452 7.84 18.90 20.81
C TYR A 452 8.94 19.50 21.73
N GLY A 453 9.38 20.74 21.48
CA GLY A 453 10.31 21.47 22.34
C GLY A 453 11.79 21.10 22.17
N GLY A 454 12.16 20.48 21.06
CA GLY A 454 13.56 20.16 20.73
C GLY A 454 14.20 19.09 21.62
N LYS A 455 13.52 18.62 22.64
CA LYS A 455 14.01 17.55 23.53
C LYS A 455 13.55 16.20 22.97
N ALA A 456 14.48 15.41 22.49
CA ALA A 456 14.31 13.97 22.50
C ALA A 456 14.09 13.57 23.96
N VAL A 457 12.84 13.25 24.33
CA VAL A 457 12.58 12.72 25.68
C VAL A 457 13.19 11.32 25.67
N ALA A 458 14.39 11.20 26.22
CA ALA A 458 14.93 9.91 26.60
C ALA A 458 13.96 9.32 27.61
N LEU A 459 13.15 8.34 27.19
CA LEU A 459 12.44 7.52 28.16
C LEU A 459 13.52 6.80 28.99
N PRO A 460 13.29 6.59 30.29
CA PRO A 460 14.18 5.78 31.10
C PRO A 460 14.44 4.45 30.38
N ASP A 461 15.65 3.94 30.51
CA ASP A 461 16.09 2.72 29.85
C ASP A 461 15.12 1.57 30.11
N LEU A 462 14.31 1.23 29.11
CA LEU A 462 13.29 0.17 29.18
C LEU A 462 13.89 -1.21 28.88
N SER A 463 15.22 -1.35 28.90
CA SER A 463 15.90 -2.63 28.75
C SER A 463 15.54 -3.61 29.89
N THR A 464 15.03 -3.09 31.00
CA THR A 464 14.59 -3.86 32.18
C THR A 464 13.06 -3.99 32.31
N SER A 465 12.26 -3.29 31.46
CA SER A 465 10.81 -3.41 31.52
C SER A 465 10.34 -4.62 30.70
N ARG A 466 9.61 -5.50 31.36
CA ARG A 466 9.02 -6.73 30.86
C ARG A 466 8.24 -6.52 29.55
N PRO A 467 8.24 -7.49 28.62
CA PRO A 467 7.42 -7.43 27.42
C PRO A 467 5.93 -7.32 27.79
N VAL A 468 5.14 -6.64 26.96
CA VAL A 468 3.67 -6.47 27.07
C VAL A 468 2.94 -7.83 26.86
N ILE A 469 3.37 -8.89 27.51
CA ILE A 469 2.73 -10.19 27.50
C ILE A 469 2.46 -10.55 28.95
N ALA A 470 1.19 -10.46 29.30
CA ALA A 470 0.52 -10.97 30.49
C ALA A 470 1.42 -11.62 31.56
N GLU A 471 1.64 -10.94 32.67
CA GLU A 471 1.75 -11.57 33.97
C GLU A 471 0.97 -10.76 34.99
N ASP A 472 0.30 -11.50 35.82
CA ASP A 472 -0.68 -11.18 36.85
C ASP A 472 -0.57 -9.81 37.55
N LYS A 473 -1.74 -9.20 37.71
CA LYS A 473 -2.00 -8.12 38.63
C LYS A 473 -1.99 -8.69 40.05
N GLU A 474 -0.91 -8.46 40.75
CA GLU A 474 -0.98 -8.24 42.22
C GLU A 474 0.15 -7.29 42.60
N ASN A 475 -0.25 -6.20 43.28
CA ASN A 475 0.60 -5.20 43.91
C ASN A 475 1.44 -4.28 42.99
N SER A 476 0.85 -3.19 42.53
CA SER A 476 1.56 -1.95 42.22
C SER A 476 0.71 -0.75 42.62
N GLU A 477 1.28 0.11 43.47
CA GLU A 477 0.78 1.46 43.76
C GLU A 477 0.53 2.24 42.48
N PRO A 478 -0.44 3.17 42.42
CA PRO A 478 -0.77 3.93 41.24
C PRO A 478 0.40 4.82 40.85
N ALA A 479 1.07 4.49 39.74
CA ALA A 479 2.01 5.38 39.10
C ALA A 479 1.26 6.64 38.64
N GLU A 480 1.86 7.82 38.84
CA GLU A 480 1.34 9.09 38.33
C GLU A 480 0.92 8.97 36.84
N PRO A 481 -0.21 9.56 36.46
CA PRO A 481 -0.71 9.45 35.09
C PRO A 481 0.30 10.07 34.15
N ALA A 482 0.76 9.27 33.20
CA ALA A 482 1.59 9.73 32.09
C ALA A 482 0.90 10.95 31.42
N PRO A 483 1.64 11.99 31.05
CA PRO A 483 1.06 13.20 30.48
C PRO A 483 0.19 12.84 29.28
N VAL A 484 -1.06 13.25 29.37
CA VAL A 484 -2.08 13.04 28.32
C VAL A 484 -1.53 13.61 27.03
N ILE A 485 -1.38 12.76 25.99
CA ILE A 485 -1.16 13.24 24.63
C ILE A 485 -2.43 14.02 24.27
N ARG A 486 -2.41 15.34 24.46
CA ARG A 486 -3.40 16.19 23.81
C ARG A 486 -3.11 16.12 22.32
N TRP A 487 -4.03 15.53 21.59
CA TRP A 487 -4.14 15.66 20.16
C TRP A 487 -4.74 17.04 19.85
N ASP A 488 -4.11 18.08 20.45
CA ASP A 488 -4.39 19.44 20.08
C ASP A 488 -3.96 19.54 18.63
N GLU A 489 -4.87 20.03 17.79
CA GLU A 489 -4.64 20.44 16.42
C GLU A 489 -3.25 21.06 16.30
N PRO A 490 -2.55 20.90 15.16
CA PRO A 490 -1.62 21.93 14.80
C PRO A 490 -2.42 23.21 14.89
N THR A 491 -2.23 24.00 15.93
CA THR A 491 -2.71 25.36 15.94
C THR A 491 -2.13 25.97 14.68
N VAL A 492 -2.92 26.04 13.64
CA VAL A 492 -2.83 27.14 12.73
C VAL A 492 -3.04 28.32 13.66
N LYS A 493 -1.96 28.93 14.12
CA LYS A 493 -2.00 30.30 14.53
C LYS A 493 -2.55 31.01 13.31
N THR A 494 -3.83 31.30 13.31
CA THR A 494 -4.35 32.42 12.56
C THR A 494 -3.45 33.55 12.97
N GLY A 495 -2.55 33.97 12.04
CA GLY A 495 -1.82 35.21 12.19
C GLY A 495 -2.87 36.24 12.56
N GLY A 496 -2.57 37.04 13.55
CA GLY A 496 -3.50 38.05 14.00
C GLY A 496 -3.90 38.93 12.82
N GLU A 497 -5.07 39.55 12.94
CA GLU A 497 -5.65 40.49 11.95
C GLU A 497 -4.70 41.60 11.47
N GLU A 498 -3.53 41.76 12.11
CA GLU A 498 -2.49 42.71 11.71
C GLU A 498 -1.70 42.29 10.44
N ASP A 499 -1.48 40.97 10.20
CA ASP A 499 -0.73 40.52 9.01
C ASP A 499 -1.56 40.55 7.72
N ILE A 500 -2.91 40.54 7.83
CA ILE A 500 -3.80 40.62 6.66
C ILE A 500 -3.89 42.06 6.13
N ASN A 501 -3.75 43.06 7.01
CA ASN A 501 -3.80 44.48 6.59
C ASN A 501 -2.51 44.93 5.88
N GLU A 502 -1.35 44.32 6.19
CA GLU A 502 -0.10 44.62 5.47
C GLU A 502 -0.05 44.03 4.07
N GLU A 503 -0.66 42.81 3.85
CA GLU A 503 -0.77 42.26 2.49
C GLU A 503 -1.77 43.00 1.61
N ILE A 504 -2.86 43.52 2.16
CA ILE A 504 -3.85 44.26 1.41
C ILE A 504 -3.27 45.64 1.01
N GLU A 505 -2.47 46.28 1.89
CA GLU A 505 -1.84 47.56 1.59
C GLU A 505 -0.71 47.49 0.55
N THR A 506 -0.06 46.30 0.42
CA THR A 506 0.93 46.04 -0.62
C THR A 506 0.31 45.74 -1.97
N ASP A 507 -0.83 45.04 -2.01
CA ASP A 507 -1.55 44.78 -3.28
C ASP A 507 -2.23 46.03 -3.83
N GLU A 508 -2.78 46.94 -2.99
CA GLU A 508 -3.31 48.24 -3.44
C GLU A 508 -2.20 49.18 -3.98
N LYS A 509 -1.00 49.12 -3.41
CA LYS A 509 0.15 49.90 -3.93
C LYS A 509 0.71 49.36 -5.25
N LEU A 510 0.59 48.07 -5.51
CA LEU A 510 0.97 47.45 -6.78
C LEU A 510 -0.07 47.72 -7.88
N ALA A 511 -1.36 47.72 -7.56
CA ALA A 511 -2.43 48.05 -8.49
C ALA A 511 -2.44 49.55 -8.92
N ALA A 512 -2.03 50.44 -8.02
CA ALA A 512 -1.90 51.86 -8.33
C ALA A 512 -0.68 52.24 -9.21
N ALA A 513 0.33 51.34 -9.31
CA ALA A 513 1.53 51.53 -10.12
C ALA A 513 1.37 51.05 -11.58
N GLU A 514 0.36 50.27 -11.91
CA GLU A 514 0.09 49.79 -13.28
C GLU A 514 -0.70 50.78 -14.15
N ASP A 515 -1.32 51.81 -13.56
CA ASP A 515 -2.09 52.81 -14.31
C ASP A 515 -1.29 54.03 -14.85
N GLU A 516 0.03 54.08 -14.65
CA GLU A 516 0.92 55.19 -15.08
C GLU A 516 1.84 54.89 -16.28
N PHE A 517 1.53 53.92 -17.15
CA PHE A 517 2.27 53.80 -18.41
C PHE A 517 1.48 54.36 -19.59
N PRO A 518 2.03 55.34 -20.33
CA PRO A 518 1.34 55.95 -21.47
C PRO A 518 1.35 55.00 -22.67
N LYS A 519 0.19 54.89 -23.31
CA LYS A 519 0.02 54.23 -24.60
C LYS A 519 0.85 54.97 -25.68
N GLN A 520 1.82 54.28 -26.24
CA GLN A 520 2.33 54.46 -27.59
C GLN A 520 2.35 53.15 -28.35
#